data_65af06c1de0cfa770b8759ce8c5515a1
#
_entry.id   65af06c1de0cfa770b8759ce8c5515a1
#
_cell.length_a   1.000
_cell.length_b   1.000
_cell.length_c   1.000
_cell.angle_alpha   90.00
_cell.angle_beta   90.00
_cell.angle_gamma   90.00
#
_symmetry.space_group_name_H-M   'P 1'
#
loop_
_entity.id
_entity.type
_entity.pdbx_description
1 polymer ?
#
loop_
_entity_poly.entity_id
_entity_poly.type
_entity_poly.pdbx_seq_one_letter_code
_entity_poly.pdbx_strand_id
1 'polypeptide(L)'
;MTTKSKVRFPLWRYHGISSTSTLVFSRERSMCTYSLGPSQLLCASLLLLVTLTGCSSKEEKPAPPPPGVTVTPVVQKDVDIRQEWVGTMLGNVDADIRPKVEGFLLSQDYSEGSYVNKGQPMFQLDQRQAQAAVQQAEGGLERARASLAQAHIDVKRYTPLVAQKAISQAELDKALSTERAATAEVDADQAVLDNAKLNLSWTTVTAPISGIAGISKVGIGDLMTPTTLMTTISSVNPIYVDFSIAEQDYMRFARGKSGQAAGRTLQLILGDGTVFAHGGRALLVNREIDSRTGTIQVRAEFPNPGNFLRPGQYARIRAVTEVRKGALLVPQQAVVELQGVYQVGVVSADNKVTIQTVKLGPQLADVWLVESGLKVGDSVVVDGLQRVKSGMTVAPTPFKDTQANAPTGGK
;
A
#
# COMPACT_ATOMS: atom_id res chain seq x y z
N MET A 1 23.20 -38.80 -30.80
CA MET A 1 24.51 -38.53 -30.18
C MET A 1 24.30 -37.51 -29.08
N THR A 2 24.32 -37.99 -27.88
CA THR A 2 24.04 -37.32 -26.60
C THR A 2 25.32 -36.77 -26.00
N THR A 3 25.33 -35.52 -25.59
CA THR A 3 26.39 -35.00 -24.73
C THR A 3 25.75 -34.26 -23.55
N LYS A 4 25.76 -34.92 -22.39
CA LYS A 4 25.40 -34.35 -21.09
C LYS A 4 26.61 -33.61 -20.51
N SER A 5 26.47 -32.33 -20.24
CA SER A 5 27.42 -31.54 -19.46
C SER A 5 26.97 -31.53 -18.00
N LYS A 6 27.80 -32.14 -17.13
CA LYS A 6 27.69 -32.13 -15.67
C LYS A 6 28.37 -30.85 -15.13
N VAL A 7 27.63 -29.98 -14.47
CA VAL A 7 28.18 -28.91 -13.63
C VAL A 7 28.32 -29.44 -12.21
N ARG A 8 29.56 -29.46 -11.69
CA ARG A 8 29.93 -29.79 -10.31
C ARG A 8 29.83 -28.51 -9.44
N PHE A 9 29.11 -28.57 -8.34
CA PHE A 9 29.18 -27.60 -7.23
C PHE A 9 30.20 -28.08 -6.19
N PRO A 10 31.03 -27.21 -5.58
CA PRO A 10 31.92 -27.57 -4.48
C PRO A 10 31.19 -27.52 -3.14
N LEU A 11 31.30 -28.60 -2.38
CA LEU A 11 30.90 -28.75 -0.98
C LEU A 11 31.83 -27.92 -0.08
N TRP A 12 31.30 -26.96 0.67
CA TRP A 12 31.97 -26.33 1.80
C TRP A 12 31.76 -27.17 3.05
N ARG A 13 32.87 -27.61 3.61
CA ARG A 13 32.99 -28.41 4.84
C ARG A 13 33.06 -27.45 6.03
N TYR A 14 32.07 -27.47 6.90
CA TYR A 14 32.14 -26.79 8.20
C TYR A 14 32.88 -27.67 9.21
N HIS A 15 33.99 -27.19 9.73
CA HIS A 15 34.69 -27.76 10.90
C HIS A 15 34.02 -27.21 12.17
N GLY A 16 33.50 -28.12 12.99
CA GLY A 16 33.05 -27.85 14.35
C GLY A 16 34.25 -27.74 15.30
N ILE A 17 34.24 -26.74 16.13
CA ILE A 17 35.12 -26.66 17.31
C ILE A 17 34.20 -26.69 18.53
N SER A 18 34.24 -27.85 19.23
CA SER A 18 33.72 -28.01 20.57
C SER A 18 34.81 -27.68 21.57
N SER A 19 34.56 -26.78 22.50
CA SER A 19 35.35 -26.69 23.74
C SER A 19 34.45 -26.44 24.92
N THR A 20 34.14 -27.53 25.58
CA THR A 20 33.57 -27.58 26.94
C THR A 20 34.67 -27.32 27.94
N SER A 21 34.60 -26.23 28.66
CA SER A 21 35.48 -25.96 29.82
C SER A 21 34.64 -26.01 31.10
N THR A 22 34.73 -27.14 31.77
CA THR A 22 34.17 -27.36 33.11
C THR A 22 35.17 -26.86 34.12
N LEU A 23 34.84 -25.76 34.83
CA LEU A 23 35.59 -25.28 36.01
C LEU A 23 35.04 -25.93 37.26
N VAL A 24 35.79 -26.86 37.80
CA VAL A 24 35.55 -27.45 39.13
C VAL A 24 36.21 -26.55 40.16
N PHE A 25 35.38 -25.94 41.03
CA PHE A 25 35.88 -25.21 42.22
C PHE A 25 35.88 -26.16 43.41
N SER A 26 37.07 -26.64 43.82
CA SER A 26 37.27 -27.35 45.07
C SER A 26 37.41 -26.36 46.20
N ARG A 27 36.57 -26.47 47.22
CA ARG A 27 36.54 -25.64 48.43
C ARG A 27 37.17 -26.45 49.55
N GLU A 28 38.45 -26.17 49.83
CA GLU A 28 39.11 -26.71 51.02
C GLU A 28 38.57 -25.93 52.27
N ARG A 29 38.06 -26.68 53.25
CA ARG A 29 37.71 -26.20 54.58
C ARG A 29 38.92 -26.52 55.50
N SER A 30 39.64 -25.50 55.94
CA SER A 30 40.54 -25.58 57.05
C SER A 30 39.78 -25.44 58.36
N MET A 31 39.71 -26.50 59.17
CA MET A 31 39.25 -26.49 60.53
C MET A 31 40.44 -26.05 61.44
N CYS A 32 40.32 -24.88 62.04
CA CYS A 32 41.14 -24.52 63.16
C CYS A 32 40.42 -24.85 64.50
N THR A 33 40.89 -25.89 65.13
CA THR A 33 40.48 -26.24 66.49
C THR A 33 41.32 -25.44 67.52
N TYR A 34 40.65 -24.50 68.22
CA TYR A 34 41.24 -23.86 69.40
C TYR A 34 40.82 -24.61 70.67
N SER A 35 41.84 -25.10 71.42
CA SER A 35 41.71 -25.70 72.75
C SER A 35 41.70 -24.58 73.78
N LEU A 36 40.60 -24.40 74.47
CA LEU A 36 40.47 -23.48 75.59
C LEU A 36 40.78 -24.24 76.90
N GLY A 37 41.82 -23.75 77.64
CA GLY A 37 42.21 -24.30 78.96
C GLY A 37 41.27 -23.83 80.06
N PRO A 38 41.22 -24.55 81.22
CA PRO A 38 40.20 -24.43 82.25
C PRO A 38 40.30 -23.22 83.18
N SER A 39 41.12 -22.23 82.90
CA SER A 39 41.38 -21.09 83.81
C SER A 39 40.58 -19.80 83.49
N GLN A 40 39.72 -19.80 82.50
CA GLN A 40 38.90 -18.62 82.07
C GLN A 40 37.43 -18.63 82.45
N LEU A 41 36.99 -19.64 83.18
CA LEU A 41 35.56 -19.81 83.59
C LEU A 41 35.19 -19.02 84.87
N LEU A 42 36.10 -18.42 85.58
CA LEU A 42 35.81 -17.71 86.83
C LEU A 42 35.65 -16.19 86.68
N CYS A 43 36.07 -15.55 85.60
CA CYS A 43 35.87 -14.12 85.34
C CYS A 43 34.55 -13.77 84.65
N ALA A 44 33.86 -14.75 84.00
CA ALA A 44 32.64 -14.51 83.25
C ALA A 44 31.37 -14.41 84.10
N SER A 45 31.43 -14.89 85.40
CA SER A 45 30.18 -14.90 86.26
C SER A 45 29.99 -13.57 87.03
N LEU A 46 30.98 -12.71 87.15
CA LEU A 46 30.85 -11.44 87.90
C LEU A 46 30.45 -10.25 86.99
N LEU A 47 30.55 -10.39 85.66
CA LEU A 47 30.20 -9.32 84.75
C LEU A 47 28.71 -9.42 84.27
N LEU A 48 27.98 -10.45 84.66
CA LEU A 48 26.57 -10.70 84.19
C LEU A 48 25.51 -10.09 85.15
N LEU A 49 25.93 -9.43 86.29
CA LEU A 49 24.97 -8.92 87.31
C LEU A 49 24.78 -7.42 87.26
N VAL A 50 25.45 -6.65 86.37
CA VAL A 50 25.37 -5.19 86.33
C VAL A 50 24.59 -4.62 85.14
N THR A 51 24.09 -5.44 84.28
CA THR A 51 23.38 -4.98 83.07
C THR A 51 21.85 -5.10 83.03
N LEU A 52 21.16 -5.20 84.17
CA LEU A 52 19.72 -5.33 84.25
C LEU A 52 18.96 -4.04 84.63
N THR A 53 19.53 -2.88 84.55
CA THR A 53 18.78 -1.60 84.69
C THR A 53 19.06 -0.64 83.53
N GLY A 54 18.64 -1.06 82.29
CA GLY A 54 18.51 -0.19 81.13
C GLY A 54 17.06 -0.06 80.77
N CYS A 55 16.37 1.00 81.20
CA CYS A 55 15.05 1.36 80.65
C CYS A 55 15.17 1.56 79.16
N SER A 56 14.61 0.60 78.41
CA SER A 56 14.39 0.72 76.97
C SER A 56 13.22 1.69 76.73
N SER A 57 13.54 3.00 76.62
CA SER A 57 12.60 3.88 75.90
C SER A 57 12.60 3.48 74.42
N LYS A 58 11.52 2.89 74.00
CA LYS A 58 11.24 2.56 72.62
C LYS A 58 11.08 3.88 71.87
N GLU A 59 12.21 4.41 71.38
CA GLU A 59 12.22 5.54 70.44
C GLU A 59 11.51 5.05 69.16
N GLU A 60 10.25 5.41 69.01
CA GLU A 60 9.45 5.18 67.82
C GLU A 60 10.16 5.96 66.68
N LYS A 61 10.97 5.26 65.86
CA LYS A 61 11.54 5.84 64.66
C LYS A 61 10.41 6.50 63.89
N PRO A 62 10.51 7.82 63.58
CA PRO A 62 9.51 8.46 62.76
C PRO A 62 9.30 7.64 61.47
N ALA A 63 8.06 7.33 61.18
CA ALA A 63 7.71 6.60 59.97
C ALA A 63 8.36 7.28 58.75
N PRO A 64 9.04 6.55 57.87
CA PRO A 64 9.66 7.15 56.71
C PRO A 64 8.61 7.97 55.94
N PRO A 65 8.98 9.15 55.44
CA PRO A 65 8.04 9.99 54.71
C PRO A 65 7.37 9.18 53.57
N PRO A 66 6.07 9.39 53.30
CA PRO A 66 5.39 8.66 52.27
C PRO A 66 6.10 8.85 50.91
N PRO A 67 6.33 7.76 50.14
CA PRO A 67 7.00 7.86 48.86
C PRO A 67 6.23 8.77 47.92
N GLY A 68 6.95 9.69 47.26
CA GLY A 68 6.37 10.55 46.21
C GLY A 68 6.01 9.73 44.99
N VAL A 69 4.82 9.91 44.46
CA VAL A 69 4.36 9.32 43.19
C VAL A 69 3.77 10.40 42.31
N THR A 70 3.95 10.26 41.00
CA THR A 70 3.34 11.16 40.03
C THR A 70 2.03 10.56 39.54
N VAL A 71 0.94 11.32 39.59
CA VAL A 71 -0.41 10.84 39.24
C VAL A 71 -1.05 11.69 38.17
N THR A 72 -1.91 11.05 37.33
CA THR A 72 -2.74 11.70 36.34
C THR A 72 -4.18 11.17 36.43
N PRO A 73 -5.20 12.01 36.21
CA PRO A 73 -6.56 11.52 36.16
C PRO A 73 -6.83 10.72 34.89
N VAL A 74 -7.64 9.65 34.98
CA VAL A 74 -8.15 8.92 33.83
C VAL A 74 -9.10 9.80 33.05
N VAL A 75 -8.76 10.06 31.78
CA VAL A 75 -9.55 10.94 30.90
C VAL A 75 -10.48 10.10 30.07
N GLN A 76 -11.75 10.51 29.99
CA GLN A 76 -12.73 9.94 29.09
C GLN A 76 -12.80 10.79 27.82
N LYS A 77 -12.54 10.18 26.65
CA LYS A 77 -12.56 10.86 25.37
C LYS A 77 -13.04 9.93 24.25
N ASP A 78 -13.70 10.51 23.25
CA ASP A 78 -13.97 9.77 22.00
C ASP A 78 -12.67 9.61 21.23
N VAL A 79 -12.40 8.40 20.77
CA VAL A 79 -11.12 8.06 20.12
C VAL A 79 -11.36 7.32 18.82
N ASP A 80 -10.66 7.79 17.78
CA ASP A 80 -10.60 7.11 16.49
C ASP A 80 -9.53 6.02 16.51
N ILE A 81 -9.93 4.77 16.38
CA ILE A 81 -9.01 3.66 16.17
C ILE A 81 -8.65 3.66 14.69
N ARG A 82 -7.38 3.88 14.41
CA ARG A 82 -6.83 3.94 13.06
C ARG A 82 -6.01 2.70 12.79
N GLN A 83 -6.13 2.18 11.58
CA GLN A 83 -5.33 1.06 11.11
C GLN A 83 -4.59 1.46 9.83
N GLU A 84 -3.40 0.92 9.66
CA GLU A 84 -2.56 1.20 8.49
C GLU A 84 -2.27 -0.10 7.75
N TRP A 85 -2.30 -0.02 6.42
CA TRP A 85 -1.95 -1.10 5.50
C TRP A 85 -0.96 -0.59 4.48
N VAL A 86 -0.01 -1.44 4.10
CA VAL A 86 0.92 -1.13 3.02
C VAL A 86 0.25 -1.47 1.69
N GLY A 87 0.36 -0.56 0.73
CA GLY A 87 -0.17 -0.74 -0.61
C GLY A 87 0.80 -0.28 -1.69
N THR A 88 0.52 -0.69 -2.92
CA THR A 88 1.26 -0.31 -4.11
C THR A 88 0.39 0.55 -5.01
N MET A 89 0.93 1.65 -5.50
CA MET A 89 0.24 2.53 -6.43
C MET A 89 0.24 1.95 -7.83
N LEU A 90 -0.89 2.08 -8.52
CA LEU A 90 -1.12 1.62 -9.89
C LEU A 90 -1.75 2.74 -10.70
N GLY A 91 -1.48 2.76 -12.00
CA GLY A 91 -2.23 3.61 -12.93
C GLY A 91 -3.70 3.20 -12.95
N ASN A 92 -4.57 4.16 -13.19
CA ASN A 92 -5.99 3.87 -13.44
C ASN A 92 -6.16 2.99 -14.68
N VAL A 93 -5.44 3.36 -15.77
CA VAL A 93 -5.37 2.57 -16.99
C VAL A 93 -3.92 2.61 -17.49
N ASP A 94 -3.35 1.45 -17.76
CA ASP A 94 -2.06 1.31 -18.43
C ASP A 94 -2.31 0.80 -19.86
N ALA A 95 -1.75 1.48 -20.84
CA ALA A 95 -1.86 1.12 -22.25
C ALA A 95 -0.49 0.84 -22.84
N ASP A 96 -0.26 -0.39 -23.28
CA ASP A 96 0.90 -0.77 -24.06
C ASP A 96 0.79 -0.19 -25.47
N ILE A 97 1.79 0.53 -25.90
CA ILE A 97 1.87 1.10 -27.25
C ILE A 97 2.64 0.14 -28.14
N ARG A 98 1.93 -0.40 -29.12
CA ARG A 98 2.44 -1.31 -30.12
C ARG A 98 2.01 -0.82 -31.50
N PRO A 99 2.85 -0.94 -32.55
CA PRO A 99 2.47 -0.57 -33.90
C PRO A 99 1.43 -1.58 -34.42
N LYS A 100 0.54 -1.14 -35.32
CA LYS A 100 -0.43 -2.01 -35.99
C LYS A 100 0.07 -2.56 -37.32
N VAL A 101 1.10 -1.94 -37.87
CA VAL A 101 1.76 -2.28 -39.15
C VAL A 101 3.25 -2.42 -38.94
N GLU A 102 3.89 -3.17 -39.82
CA GLU A 102 5.35 -3.32 -39.85
C GLU A 102 5.98 -2.13 -40.57
N GLY A 103 7.13 -1.66 -40.06
CA GLY A 103 7.88 -0.57 -40.67
C GLY A 103 9.07 -0.12 -39.83
N PHE A 104 10.00 0.61 -40.43
CA PHE A 104 11.13 1.21 -39.71
C PHE A 104 10.70 2.43 -38.94
N LEU A 105 11.18 2.58 -37.69
CA LEU A 105 10.95 3.78 -36.89
C LEU A 105 11.77 4.96 -37.38
N LEU A 106 11.08 6.03 -37.78
CA LEU A 106 11.73 7.25 -38.29
C LEU A 106 11.93 8.32 -37.20
N SER A 107 10.92 8.53 -36.36
CA SER A 107 10.97 9.53 -35.30
C SER A 107 10.19 9.14 -34.08
N GLN A 108 10.58 9.71 -32.93
CA GLN A 108 9.85 9.71 -31.69
C GLN A 108 9.40 11.16 -31.41
N ASP A 109 8.09 11.40 -31.40
CA ASP A 109 7.50 12.74 -31.39
C ASP A 109 6.94 13.13 -30.00
N TYR A 110 7.39 12.45 -28.94
CA TYR A 110 7.06 12.78 -27.54
C TYR A 110 8.31 12.79 -26.67
N SER A 111 8.25 13.49 -25.54
CA SER A 111 9.29 13.45 -24.52
C SER A 111 8.98 12.36 -23.50
N GLU A 112 9.95 11.51 -23.20
CA GLU A 112 9.81 10.45 -22.19
C GLU A 112 9.47 11.02 -20.81
N GLY A 113 8.56 10.37 -20.10
CA GLY A 113 8.08 10.82 -18.79
C GLY A 113 7.12 12.01 -18.84
N SER A 114 6.85 12.59 -20.03
CA SER A 114 5.92 13.70 -20.20
C SER A 114 4.46 13.24 -20.25
N TYR A 115 3.55 14.16 -19.99
CA TYR A 115 2.13 13.96 -20.19
C TYR A 115 1.78 14.06 -21.67
N VAL A 116 1.04 13.07 -22.18
CA VAL A 116 0.54 13.02 -23.56
C VAL A 116 -0.98 12.99 -23.57
N ASN A 117 -1.58 13.60 -24.57
CA ASN A 117 -3.02 13.60 -24.77
C ASN A 117 -3.44 12.45 -25.69
N LYS A 118 -4.67 11.93 -25.48
CA LYS A 118 -5.26 10.95 -26.38
C LYS A 118 -5.25 11.47 -27.83
N GLY A 119 -4.79 10.63 -28.77
CA GLY A 119 -4.68 10.97 -30.18
C GLY A 119 -3.38 11.73 -30.56
N GLN A 120 -2.56 12.12 -29.59
CA GLN A 120 -1.26 12.77 -29.86
C GLN A 120 -0.33 11.80 -30.57
N PRO A 121 0.34 12.21 -31.69
CA PRO A 121 1.37 11.42 -32.32
C PRO A 121 2.53 11.16 -31.37
N MET A 122 3.01 9.92 -31.33
CA MET A 122 4.12 9.50 -30.46
C MET A 122 5.29 8.96 -31.26
N PHE A 123 5.02 8.19 -32.30
CA PHE A 123 6.04 7.60 -33.15
C PHE A 123 5.59 7.64 -34.59
N GLN A 124 6.57 7.82 -35.49
CA GLN A 124 6.37 7.84 -36.92
C GLN A 124 7.13 6.68 -37.55
N LEU A 125 6.41 5.78 -38.21
CA LEU A 125 6.99 4.73 -39.03
C LEU A 125 7.21 5.20 -40.46
N ASP A 126 8.05 4.52 -41.24
CA ASP A 126 8.26 4.81 -42.66
C ASP A 126 6.96 4.64 -43.47
N GLN A 127 6.47 5.71 -44.00
CA GLN A 127 5.20 5.79 -44.73
C GLN A 127 5.31 5.48 -46.23
N ARG A 128 6.52 5.46 -46.79
CA ARG A 128 6.72 5.42 -48.24
C ARG A 128 6.02 4.25 -48.90
N GLN A 129 6.10 3.07 -48.31
CA GLN A 129 5.44 1.88 -48.83
C GLN A 129 3.89 1.98 -48.75
N ALA A 130 3.38 2.47 -47.62
CA ALA A 130 1.94 2.66 -47.44
C ALA A 130 1.35 3.74 -48.37
N GLN A 131 2.12 4.85 -48.57
CA GLN A 131 1.74 5.90 -49.53
C GLN A 131 1.69 5.36 -50.96
N ALA A 132 2.68 4.57 -51.39
CA ALA A 132 2.69 3.96 -52.72
C ALA A 132 1.47 2.99 -52.88
N ALA A 133 1.09 2.24 -51.85
CA ALA A 133 -0.09 1.40 -51.88
C ALA A 133 -1.40 2.21 -52.01
N VAL A 134 -1.52 3.36 -51.35
CA VAL A 134 -2.66 4.27 -51.51
C VAL A 134 -2.73 4.77 -52.94
N GLN A 135 -1.61 5.27 -53.53
CA GLN A 135 -1.58 5.74 -54.89
C GLN A 135 -1.96 4.65 -55.93
N GLN A 136 -1.51 3.40 -55.69
CA GLN A 136 -1.87 2.28 -56.54
C GLN A 136 -3.39 1.98 -56.46
N ALA A 137 -3.97 1.98 -55.24
CA ALA A 137 -5.40 1.77 -55.06
C ALA A 137 -6.23 2.91 -55.63
N GLU A 138 -5.80 4.16 -55.50
CA GLU A 138 -6.45 5.31 -56.13
C GLU A 138 -6.49 5.17 -57.69
N GLY A 139 -5.36 4.75 -58.29
CA GLY A 139 -5.32 4.48 -59.74
C GLY A 139 -6.27 3.29 -60.15
N GLY A 140 -6.43 2.31 -59.30
CA GLY A 140 -7.41 1.21 -59.49
C GLY A 140 -8.85 1.74 -59.51
N LEU A 141 -9.22 2.48 -58.50
CA LEU A 141 -10.56 3.05 -58.33
C LEU A 141 -10.91 4.02 -59.52
N GLU A 142 -9.97 4.86 -59.96
CA GLU A 142 -10.24 5.75 -61.09
C GLU A 142 -10.47 4.96 -62.38
N ARG A 143 -9.78 3.84 -62.61
CA ARG A 143 -10.04 2.94 -63.74
C ARG A 143 -11.43 2.32 -63.63
N ALA A 144 -11.81 1.81 -62.48
CA ALA A 144 -13.17 1.24 -62.26
C ALA A 144 -14.26 2.31 -62.48
N ARG A 145 -14.06 3.52 -62.01
CA ARG A 145 -14.97 4.66 -62.23
C ARG A 145 -15.10 5.03 -63.71
N ALA A 146 -14.00 5.00 -64.48
CA ALA A 146 -14.06 5.21 -65.93
C ALA A 146 -14.86 4.10 -66.65
N SER A 147 -14.68 2.82 -66.24
CA SER A 147 -15.49 1.70 -66.77
C SER A 147 -16.98 1.86 -66.45
N LEU A 148 -17.34 2.24 -65.23
CA LEU A 148 -18.70 2.52 -64.84
C LEU A 148 -19.30 3.68 -65.64
N ALA A 149 -18.55 4.77 -65.81
CA ALA A 149 -18.99 5.93 -66.60
C ALA A 149 -19.31 5.51 -68.05
N GLN A 150 -18.44 4.68 -68.66
CA GLN A 150 -18.71 4.14 -70.01
C GLN A 150 -19.95 3.28 -70.04
N ALA A 151 -20.14 2.31 -69.10
CA ALA A 151 -21.30 1.46 -69.03
C ALA A 151 -22.59 2.26 -68.83
N HIS A 152 -22.53 3.29 -67.98
CA HIS A 152 -23.67 4.21 -67.77
C HIS A 152 -24.05 4.98 -69.05
N ILE A 153 -23.07 5.46 -69.83
CA ILE A 153 -23.34 6.10 -71.16
C ILE A 153 -24.01 5.13 -72.07
N ASP A 154 -23.57 3.87 -72.14
CA ASP A 154 -24.16 2.86 -73.02
C ASP A 154 -25.62 2.53 -72.61
N VAL A 155 -25.93 2.35 -71.32
CA VAL A 155 -27.33 2.19 -70.86
C VAL A 155 -28.16 3.41 -71.21
N LYS A 156 -27.67 4.63 -70.99
CA LYS A 156 -28.34 5.89 -71.33
C LYS A 156 -28.61 6.00 -72.81
N ARG A 157 -27.74 5.51 -73.68
CA ARG A 157 -27.89 5.48 -75.12
C ARG A 157 -28.89 4.41 -75.58
N TYR A 158 -28.84 3.21 -75.06
CA TYR A 158 -29.66 2.08 -75.46
C TYR A 158 -31.11 2.19 -74.99
N THR A 159 -31.40 2.76 -73.85
CA THR A 159 -32.74 2.91 -73.31
C THR A 159 -33.72 3.55 -74.30
N PRO A 160 -33.47 4.71 -74.95
CA PRO A 160 -34.38 5.30 -75.91
C PRO A 160 -34.46 4.49 -77.24
N LEU A 161 -33.36 3.79 -77.63
CA LEU A 161 -33.30 3.03 -78.85
C LEU A 161 -34.20 1.77 -78.74
N VAL A 162 -34.29 1.13 -77.59
CA VAL A 162 -35.25 0.03 -77.33
C VAL A 162 -36.70 0.52 -77.41
N ALA A 163 -36.96 1.71 -76.79
CA ALA A 163 -38.28 2.32 -76.86
C ALA A 163 -38.76 2.58 -78.33
N GLN A 164 -37.79 2.91 -79.19
CA GLN A 164 -37.99 3.11 -80.60
C GLN A 164 -37.96 1.79 -81.42
N LYS A 165 -37.82 0.61 -80.80
CA LYS A 165 -37.62 -0.71 -81.41
C LYS A 165 -36.42 -0.78 -82.36
N ALA A 166 -35.42 0.08 -82.24
CA ALA A 166 -34.21 0.12 -83.08
C ALA A 166 -33.18 -0.94 -82.70
N ILE A 167 -33.20 -1.41 -81.43
CA ILE A 167 -32.36 -2.49 -80.89
C ILE A 167 -33.19 -3.46 -80.04
N SER A 168 -32.64 -4.65 -79.73
CA SER A 168 -33.34 -5.69 -78.95
C SER A 168 -33.31 -5.38 -77.45
N GLN A 169 -34.32 -5.87 -76.74
CA GLN A 169 -34.34 -5.79 -75.27
C GLN A 169 -33.13 -6.51 -74.66
N ALA A 170 -32.65 -7.59 -75.25
CA ALA A 170 -31.48 -8.34 -74.77
C ALA A 170 -30.19 -7.50 -74.76
N GLU A 171 -30.03 -6.53 -75.68
CA GLU A 171 -28.91 -5.63 -75.74
C GLU A 171 -28.94 -4.63 -74.56
N LEU A 172 -30.12 -4.10 -74.20
CA LEU A 172 -30.28 -3.23 -73.03
C LEU A 172 -30.05 -4.00 -71.74
N ASP A 173 -30.58 -5.22 -71.60
CA ASP A 173 -30.39 -6.07 -70.42
C ASP A 173 -28.93 -6.43 -70.23
N LYS A 174 -28.16 -6.64 -71.30
CA LYS A 174 -26.70 -6.83 -71.25
C LYS A 174 -26.00 -5.57 -70.81
N ALA A 175 -26.37 -4.38 -71.33
CA ALA A 175 -25.78 -3.11 -70.89
C ALA A 175 -26.06 -2.82 -69.39
N LEU A 176 -27.30 -3.08 -68.93
CA LEU A 176 -27.64 -2.95 -67.49
C LEU A 176 -26.87 -3.94 -66.61
N SER A 177 -26.66 -5.18 -67.10
CA SER A 177 -25.81 -6.14 -66.37
C SER A 177 -24.33 -5.67 -66.27
N THR A 178 -23.82 -5.09 -67.39
CA THR A 178 -22.46 -4.52 -67.41
C THR A 178 -22.34 -3.33 -66.46
N GLU A 179 -23.33 -2.44 -66.44
CA GLU A 179 -23.36 -1.30 -65.52
C GLU A 179 -23.33 -1.74 -64.04
N ARG A 180 -24.17 -2.77 -63.70
CA ARG A 180 -24.18 -3.36 -62.33
C ARG A 180 -22.85 -3.99 -61.98
N ALA A 181 -22.22 -4.70 -62.91
CA ALA A 181 -20.89 -5.28 -62.69
C ALA A 181 -19.85 -4.22 -62.47
N ALA A 182 -19.84 -3.14 -63.28
CA ALA A 182 -18.92 -2.01 -63.11
C ALA A 182 -19.17 -1.23 -61.80
N THR A 183 -20.42 -1.14 -61.34
CA THR A 183 -20.76 -0.56 -60.04
C THR A 183 -20.14 -1.39 -58.90
N ALA A 184 -20.29 -2.71 -58.96
CA ALA A 184 -19.71 -3.59 -57.97
C ALA A 184 -18.16 -3.56 -57.96
N GLU A 185 -17.55 -3.34 -59.13
CA GLU A 185 -16.08 -3.16 -59.24
C GLU A 185 -15.60 -1.84 -58.57
N VAL A 186 -16.37 -0.75 -58.75
CA VAL A 186 -16.07 0.53 -58.05
C VAL A 186 -16.18 0.35 -56.55
N ASP A 187 -17.18 -0.32 -56.05
CA ASP A 187 -17.37 -0.59 -54.61
C ASP A 187 -16.20 -1.44 -54.05
N ALA A 188 -15.77 -2.45 -54.83
CA ALA A 188 -14.64 -3.29 -54.44
C ALA A 188 -13.32 -2.50 -54.40
N ASP A 189 -13.02 -1.70 -55.44
CA ASP A 189 -11.80 -0.89 -55.49
C ASP A 189 -11.81 0.25 -54.46
N GLN A 190 -13.00 0.80 -54.12
CA GLN A 190 -13.16 1.74 -53.02
C GLN A 190 -12.74 1.10 -51.67
N ALA A 191 -13.18 -0.14 -51.42
CA ALA A 191 -12.81 -0.87 -50.21
C ALA A 191 -11.28 -1.15 -50.15
N VAL A 192 -10.64 -1.44 -51.29
CA VAL A 192 -9.19 -1.59 -51.40
C VAL A 192 -8.48 -0.27 -51.01
N LEU A 193 -8.96 0.86 -51.55
CA LEU A 193 -8.41 2.20 -51.23
C LEU A 193 -8.58 2.52 -49.75
N ASP A 194 -9.73 2.26 -49.18
CA ASP A 194 -9.99 2.54 -47.75
C ASP A 194 -9.06 1.72 -46.85
N ASN A 195 -8.81 0.44 -47.23
CA ASN A 195 -7.83 -0.40 -46.52
C ASN A 195 -6.40 0.15 -46.62
N ALA A 196 -5.99 0.58 -47.81
CA ALA A 196 -4.66 1.20 -47.99
C ALA A 196 -4.52 2.48 -47.17
N LYS A 197 -5.52 3.34 -47.13
CA LYS A 197 -5.56 4.56 -46.31
C LYS A 197 -5.52 4.23 -44.81
N LEU A 198 -6.21 3.19 -44.37
CA LEU A 198 -6.17 2.73 -42.98
C LEU A 198 -4.77 2.27 -42.58
N ASN A 199 -4.12 1.47 -43.45
CA ASN A 199 -2.73 1.03 -43.22
C ASN A 199 -1.76 2.22 -43.16
N LEU A 200 -1.94 3.21 -44.03
CA LEU A 200 -1.14 4.46 -43.98
C LEU A 200 -1.38 5.20 -42.65
N SER A 201 -2.62 5.30 -42.20
CA SER A 201 -2.91 5.96 -40.92
C SER A 201 -2.22 5.27 -39.72
N TRP A 202 -2.01 3.96 -39.79
CA TRP A 202 -1.36 3.17 -38.73
C TRP A 202 0.16 3.32 -38.68
N THR A 203 0.77 3.93 -39.70
CA THR A 203 2.19 4.27 -39.68
C THR A 203 2.51 5.42 -38.71
N THR A 204 1.51 6.23 -38.36
CA THR A 204 1.59 7.21 -37.27
C THR A 204 1.00 6.58 -36.02
N VAL A 205 1.83 6.21 -35.07
CA VAL A 205 1.40 5.61 -33.79
C VAL A 205 1.01 6.71 -32.83
N THR A 206 -0.26 6.72 -32.43
CA THR A 206 -0.83 7.75 -31.56
C THR A 206 -1.16 7.19 -30.17
N ALA A 207 -1.21 8.05 -29.17
CA ALA A 207 -1.61 7.72 -27.81
C ALA A 207 -3.10 7.31 -27.74
N PRO A 208 -3.47 6.09 -27.30
CA PRO A 208 -4.86 5.66 -27.18
C PRO A 208 -5.59 6.27 -25.99
N ILE A 209 -4.84 6.69 -24.97
CA ILE A 209 -5.33 7.32 -23.73
C ILE A 209 -4.48 8.56 -23.43
N SER A 210 -5.02 9.48 -22.61
CA SER A 210 -4.23 10.56 -22.02
C SER A 210 -3.55 10.06 -20.74
N GLY A 211 -2.27 10.39 -20.53
CA GLY A 211 -1.51 9.94 -19.37
C GLY A 211 -0.02 10.28 -19.48
N ILE A 212 0.76 9.69 -18.59
CA ILE A 212 2.22 9.82 -18.60
C ILE A 212 2.81 8.75 -19.50
N ALA A 213 3.55 9.16 -20.50
CA ALA A 213 4.29 8.26 -21.39
C ALA A 213 5.59 7.80 -20.73
N GLY A 214 5.82 6.48 -20.79
CA GLY A 214 7.05 5.87 -20.30
C GLY A 214 8.26 6.11 -21.19
N ILE A 215 9.37 5.49 -20.80
CA ILE A 215 10.61 5.46 -21.59
C ILE A 215 10.38 4.62 -22.84
N SER A 216 10.93 5.05 -23.99
CA SER A 216 10.93 4.28 -25.23
C SER A 216 11.78 3.01 -25.04
N LYS A 217 11.24 1.87 -25.50
CA LYS A 217 11.97 0.59 -25.49
C LYS A 217 12.59 0.27 -26.86
N VAL A 218 12.45 1.19 -27.81
CA VAL A 218 12.86 1.02 -29.19
C VAL A 218 13.69 2.22 -29.64
N GLY A 219 14.61 2.00 -30.58
CA GLY A 219 15.47 3.02 -31.16
C GLY A 219 15.04 3.46 -32.56
N ILE A 220 15.36 4.69 -32.93
CA ILE A 220 15.16 5.18 -34.30
C ILE A 220 16.00 4.32 -35.26
N GLY A 221 15.37 3.82 -36.31
CA GLY A 221 15.97 2.92 -37.28
C GLY A 221 15.66 1.44 -37.04
N ASP A 222 15.06 1.07 -35.88
CA ASP A 222 14.66 -0.30 -35.63
C ASP A 222 13.45 -0.70 -36.49
N LEU A 223 13.37 -1.98 -36.82
CA LEU A 223 12.21 -2.56 -37.47
C LEU A 223 11.12 -2.84 -36.43
N MET A 224 9.99 -2.19 -36.59
CA MET A 224 8.80 -2.36 -35.75
C MET A 224 7.89 -3.44 -36.31
N THR A 225 7.37 -4.30 -35.43
CA THR A 225 6.36 -5.31 -35.72
C THR A 225 5.18 -5.19 -34.76
N PRO A 226 3.99 -5.72 -35.07
CA PRO A 226 2.82 -5.63 -34.17
C PRO A 226 3.02 -6.23 -32.76
N THR A 227 4.04 -7.07 -32.57
CA THR A 227 4.40 -7.64 -31.27
C THR A 227 5.37 -6.77 -30.48
N THR A 228 6.03 -5.78 -31.11
CA THR A 228 7.04 -4.94 -30.49
C THR A 228 6.37 -3.96 -29.51
N LEU A 229 6.78 -3.99 -28.24
CA LEU A 229 6.36 -3.00 -27.25
C LEU A 229 7.24 -1.76 -27.36
N MET A 230 6.66 -0.64 -27.81
CA MET A 230 7.39 0.62 -28.00
C MET A 230 7.50 1.41 -26.70
N THR A 231 6.39 1.60 -26.00
CA THR A 231 6.33 2.27 -24.69
C THR A 231 5.01 1.91 -24.00
N THR A 232 4.81 2.38 -22.76
CA THR A 232 3.55 2.24 -22.02
C THR A 232 3.08 3.64 -21.60
N ILE A 233 1.79 3.91 -21.71
CA ILE A 233 1.18 5.14 -21.19
C ILE A 233 0.34 4.77 -19.97
N SER A 234 0.56 5.48 -18.86
CA SER A 234 -0.21 5.29 -17.62
C SER A 234 -1.09 6.50 -17.34
N SER A 235 -2.40 6.30 -17.24
CA SER A 235 -3.31 7.30 -16.71
C SER A 235 -3.18 7.29 -15.18
N VAL A 236 -2.72 8.40 -14.60
CA VAL A 236 -2.37 8.47 -13.16
C VAL A 236 -3.28 9.39 -12.36
N ASN A 237 -4.33 9.93 -12.96
CA ASN A 237 -5.32 10.76 -12.26
C ASN A 237 -6.75 10.32 -12.66
N PRO A 238 -7.50 9.67 -11.74
CA PRO A 238 -7.09 9.27 -10.39
C PRO A 238 -6.01 8.18 -10.41
N ILE A 239 -5.25 8.05 -9.31
CA ILE A 239 -4.32 6.96 -9.09
C ILE A 239 -4.97 5.89 -8.21
N TYR A 240 -4.70 4.63 -8.48
CA TYR A 240 -5.18 3.52 -7.68
C TYR A 240 -4.12 3.05 -6.70
N VAL A 241 -4.55 2.55 -5.55
CA VAL A 241 -3.68 1.91 -4.57
C VAL A 241 -4.29 0.57 -4.21
N ASP A 242 -3.57 -0.51 -4.49
CA ASP A 242 -3.94 -1.85 -4.10
C ASP A 242 -3.25 -2.20 -2.79
N PHE A 243 -4.02 -2.63 -1.81
CA PHE A 243 -3.53 -3.06 -0.50
C PHE A 243 -4.31 -4.27 0.00
N SER A 244 -3.70 -5.06 0.88
CA SER A 244 -4.32 -6.27 1.43
C SER A 244 -4.72 -6.05 2.87
N ILE A 245 -5.93 -6.49 3.21
CA ILE A 245 -6.44 -6.52 4.58
C ILE A 245 -6.66 -7.96 5.03
N ALA A 246 -6.48 -8.25 6.33
CA ALA A 246 -6.74 -9.56 6.87
C ALA A 246 -8.24 -9.92 6.78
N GLU A 247 -8.57 -11.20 6.56
CA GLU A 247 -9.95 -11.69 6.52
C GLU A 247 -10.76 -11.29 7.75
N GLN A 248 -10.13 -11.34 8.93
CA GLN A 248 -10.79 -10.95 10.19
C GLN A 248 -11.23 -9.47 10.18
N ASP A 249 -10.39 -8.59 9.64
CA ASP A 249 -10.71 -7.17 9.52
C ASP A 249 -11.83 -6.96 8.50
N TYR A 250 -11.75 -7.64 7.34
CA TYR A 250 -12.81 -7.62 6.35
C TYR A 250 -14.16 -8.05 6.94
N MET A 251 -14.19 -9.16 7.68
CA MET A 251 -15.41 -9.66 8.31
C MET A 251 -15.96 -8.68 9.37
N ARG A 252 -15.08 -7.96 10.08
CA ARG A 252 -15.45 -6.91 11.02
C ARG A 252 -16.11 -5.72 10.29
N PHE A 253 -15.55 -5.30 9.16
CA PHE A 253 -16.12 -4.25 8.33
C PHE A 253 -17.44 -4.65 7.68
N ALA A 254 -17.56 -5.91 7.21
CA ALA A 254 -18.76 -6.43 6.57
C ALA A 254 -19.94 -6.60 7.54
N ARG A 255 -19.68 -6.99 8.81
CA ARG A 255 -20.70 -7.17 9.86
C ARG A 255 -21.10 -5.87 10.54
N GLY A 256 -20.24 -4.87 10.53
CA GLY A 256 -20.55 -3.56 11.09
C GLY A 256 -21.77 -2.98 10.39
N LYS A 257 -22.74 -2.43 11.17
CA LYS A 257 -23.92 -1.71 10.64
C LYS A 257 -23.58 -0.50 9.75
N SER A 258 -22.32 -0.30 9.51
CA SER A 258 -21.73 0.66 8.58
C SER A 258 -21.46 -0.04 7.25
N GLY A 259 -22.49 -0.27 6.44
CA GLY A 259 -22.36 -0.41 4.99
C GLY A 259 -21.70 0.82 4.34
N GLN A 260 -21.08 1.67 5.14
CA GLN A 260 -20.33 2.89 4.86
C GLN A 260 -18.81 2.68 4.81
N ALA A 261 -18.31 1.44 4.68
CA ALA A 261 -16.88 1.26 4.36
C ALA A 261 -16.52 2.00 3.05
N ALA A 262 -17.45 2.08 2.11
CA ALA A 262 -17.30 2.83 0.86
C ALA A 262 -17.31 4.37 1.02
N GLY A 263 -17.71 4.90 2.18
CA GLY A 263 -17.80 6.36 2.42
C GLY A 263 -16.73 6.92 3.35
N ARG A 264 -15.84 6.07 3.91
CA ARG A 264 -14.77 6.56 4.80
C ARG A 264 -13.61 7.10 3.98
N THR A 265 -13.22 8.32 4.29
CA THR A 265 -12.04 8.95 3.69
C THR A 265 -10.79 8.19 4.11
N LEU A 266 -10.08 7.66 3.14
CA LEU A 266 -8.77 7.02 3.33
C LEU A 266 -7.69 8.09 3.26
N GLN A 267 -6.72 8.04 4.15
CA GLN A 267 -5.53 8.87 4.10
C GLN A 267 -4.40 8.07 3.48
N LEU A 268 -3.63 8.72 2.61
CA LEU A 268 -2.44 8.15 1.99
C LEU A 268 -1.20 8.74 2.66
N ILE A 269 -0.32 7.87 3.14
CA ILE A 269 0.96 8.25 3.75
C ILE A 269 2.04 7.80 2.79
N LEU A 270 2.81 8.74 2.29
CA LEU A 270 3.87 8.51 1.32
C LEU A 270 5.10 7.84 1.95
N GLY A 271 6.05 7.40 1.13
CA GLY A 271 7.25 6.71 1.60
C GLY A 271 8.16 7.55 2.52
N ASP A 272 8.07 8.87 2.42
CA ASP A 272 8.77 9.83 3.30
C ASP A 272 8.04 10.10 4.64
N GLY A 273 6.87 9.47 4.85
CA GLY A 273 6.05 9.66 6.04
C GLY A 273 5.07 10.84 5.95
N THR A 274 5.08 11.62 4.89
CA THR A 274 4.14 12.73 4.72
C THR A 274 2.74 12.23 4.41
N VAL A 275 1.72 12.90 4.95
CA VAL A 275 0.31 12.61 4.63
C VAL A 275 -0.06 13.35 3.36
N PHE A 276 -0.51 12.63 2.35
CA PHE A 276 -0.97 13.22 1.10
C PHE A 276 -2.24 14.06 1.34
N ALA A 277 -2.28 15.26 0.75
CA ALA A 277 -3.31 16.26 1.03
C ALA A 277 -4.73 15.84 0.61
N HIS A 278 -4.84 14.95 -0.38
CA HIS A 278 -6.13 14.52 -0.91
C HIS A 278 -6.51 13.15 -0.33
N GLY A 279 -7.69 13.10 0.29
CA GLY A 279 -8.26 11.85 0.76
C GLY A 279 -8.75 10.99 -0.40
N GLY A 280 -8.62 9.67 -0.24
CA GLY A 280 -9.13 8.69 -1.17
C GLY A 280 -10.36 7.97 -0.65
N ARG A 281 -10.89 7.10 -1.48
CA ARG A 281 -12.02 6.21 -1.14
C ARG A 281 -11.74 4.78 -1.58
N ALA A 282 -12.25 3.81 -0.85
CA ALA A 282 -12.26 2.42 -1.30
C ALA A 282 -13.16 2.29 -2.53
N LEU A 283 -12.61 1.79 -3.62
CA LEU A 283 -13.32 1.62 -4.89
C LEU A 283 -13.94 0.23 -4.98
N LEU A 284 -13.17 -0.79 -4.68
CA LEU A 284 -13.62 -2.19 -4.70
C LEU A 284 -12.86 -3.03 -3.69
N VAL A 285 -13.50 -4.11 -3.27
CA VAL A 285 -12.92 -5.22 -2.53
C VAL A 285 -12.90 -6.42 -3.47
N ASN A 286 -11.78 -7.12 -3.55
CA ASN A 286 -11.67 -8.28 -4.43
C ASN A 286 -12.72 -9.33 -4.05
N ARG A 287 -13.14 -10.11 -5.03
CA ARG A 287 -14.10 -11.21 -4.87
C ARG A 287 -13.53 -12.37 -4.05
N GLU A 288 -12.23 -12.59 -4.13
CA GLU A 288 -11.55 -13.77 -3.64
C GLU A 288 -10.56 -13.44 -2.52
N ILE A 289 -10.53 -14.27 -1.49
CA ILE A 289 -9.53 -14.23 -0.43
C ILE A 289 -8.37 -15.11 -0.86
N ASP A 290 -7.15 -14.60 -0.79
CA ASP A 290 -5.95 -15.41 -0.98
C ASP A 290 -5.81 -16.37 0.21
N SER A 291 -6.12 -17.65 -0.03
CA SER A 291 -6.10 -18.70 0.98
C SER A 291 -4.71 -18.98 1.57
N ARG A 292 -3.65 -18.60 0.85
CA ARG A 292 -2.26 -18.76 1.30
C ARG A 292 -1.88 -17.72 2.36
N THR A 293 -2.39 -16.49 2.22
CA THR A 293 -2.05 -15.37 3.12
C THR A 293 -3.18 -15.01 4.09
N GLY A 294 -4.41 -15.51 3.86
CA GLY A 294 -5.60 -15.16 4.62
C GLY A 294 -5.99 -13.68 4.46
N THR A 295 -5.67 -13.08 3.31
CA THR A 295 -5.93 -11.66 3.06
C THR A 295 -6.83 -11.45 1.85
N ILE A 296 -7.53 -10.34 1.83
CA ILE A 296 -8.34 -9.88 0.71
C ILE A 296 -7.78 -8.57 0.17
N GLN A 297 -7.66 -8.46 -1.14
CA GLN A 297 -7.17 -7.26 -1.79
C GLN A 297 -8.26 -6.21 -1.90
N VAL A 298 -7.92 -4.99 -1.56
CA VAL A 298 -8.77 -3.80 -1.66
C VAL A 298 -8.10 -2.79 -2.57
N ARG A 299 -8.87 -2.21 -3.46
CA ARG A 299 -8.44 -1.10 -4.31
C ARG A 299 -9.06 0.19 -3.83
N ALA A 300 -8.24 1.17 -3.57
CA ALA A 300 -8.65 2.54 -3.29
C ALA A 300 -8.25 3.47 -4.44
N GLU A 301 -9.04 4.51 -4.66
CA GLU A 301 -8.69 5.57 -5.59
C GLU A 301 -8.39 6.87 -4.85
N PHE A 302 -7.38 7.59 -5.35
CA PHE A 302 -6.98 8.89 -4.85
C PHE A 302 -6.89 9.89 -6.00
N PRO A 303 -7.44 11.10 -5.85
CA PRO A 303 -7.17 12.19 -6.79
C PRO A 303 -5.67 12.47 -6.82
N ASN A 304 -5.11 12.66 -8.01
CA ASN A 304 -3.69 12.95 -8.18
C ASN A 304 -3.50 14.21 -9.07
N PRO A 305 -3.94 15.38 -8.59
CA PRO A 305 -3.75 16.62 -9.33
C PRO A 305 -2.25 16.90 -9.49
N GLY A 306 -1.85 17.32 -10.71
CA GLY A 306 -0.45 17.53 -11.04
C GLY A 306 0.35 16.26 -11.29
N ASN A 307 -0.27 15.08 -11.25
CA ASN A 307 0.37 13.80 -11.56
C ASN A 307 1.65 13.55 -10.73
N PHE A 308 1.63 13.96 -9.45
CA PHE A 308 2.77 13.82 -8.54
C PHE A 308 3.04 12.36 -8.17
N LEU A 309 1.97 11.60 -7.88
CA LEU A 309 2.05 10.19 -7.56
C LEU A 309 2.27 9.37 -8.83
N ARG A 310 3.12 8.34 -8.74
CA ARG A 310 3.49 7.48 -9.86
C ARG A 310 3.16 6.03 -9.60
N PRO A 311 2.77 5.26 -10.62
CA PRO A 311 2.64 3.81 -10.51
C PRO A 311 3.95 3.17 -10.02
N GLY A 312 3.85 2.09 -9.24
CA GLY A 312 4.98 1.39 -8.66
C GLY A 312 5.48 1.95 -7.32
N GLN A 313 5.02 3.11 -6.88
CA GLN A 313 5.35 3.63 -5.54
C GLN A 313 4.62 2.85 -4.46
N TYR A 314 5.30 2.68 -3.31
CA TYR A 314 4.68 2.16 -2.09
C TYR A 314 4.12 3.31 -1.25
N ALA A 315 3.00 3.05 -0.60
CA ALA A 315 2.41 3.96 0.36
C ALA A 315 1.69 3.19 1.47
N ARG A 316 1.43 3.85 2.59
CA ARG A 316 0.57 3.31 3.64
C ARG A 316 -0.79 3.98 3.55
N ILE A 317 -1.82 3.16 3.55
CA ILE A 317 -3.20 3.61 3.61
C ILE A 317 -3.63 3.59 5.06
N ARG A 318 -4.09 4.72 5.58
CA ARG A 318 -4.62 4.84 6.94
C ARG A 318 -6.13 5.07 6.87
N ALA A 319 -6.88 4.27 7.62
CA ALA A 319 -8.31 4.46 7.77
C ALA A 319 -8.73 4.46 9.25
N VAL A 320 -9.77 5.20 9.58
CA VAL A 320 -10.46 5.08 10.86
C VAL A 320 -11.34 3.83 10.78
N THR A 321 -10.97 2.80 11.53
CA THR A 321 -11.69 1.51 11.52
C THR A 321 -12.85 1.49 12.51
N GLU A 322 -12.69 2.16 13.66
CA GLU A 322 -13.68 2.21 14.72
C GLU A 322 -13.60 3.58 15.43
N VAL A 323 -14.74 4.13 15.82
CA VAL A 323 -14.81 5.29 16.73
C VAL A 323 -15.36 4.78 18.06
N ARG A 324 -14.52 4.76 19.09
CA ARG A 324 -14.94 4.42 20.46
C ARG A 324 -15.32 5.65 21.22
N LYS A 325 -16.61 5.78 21.49
CA LYS A 325 -17.16 6.86 22.30
C LYS A 325 -16.89 6.59 23.77
N GLY A 326 -16.46 7.62 24.50
CA GLY A 326 -16.27 7.56 25.94
C GLY A 326 -15.15 6.60 26.37
N ALA A 327 -14.12 6.41 25.57
CA ALA A 327 -12.98 5.54 25.90
C ALA A 327 -12.18 6.10 27.07
N LEU A 328 -11.79 5.23 28.01
CA LEU A 328 -10.89 5.59 29.11
C LEU A 328 -9.45 5.51 28.61
N LEU A 329 -8.71 6.58 28.78
CA LEU A 329 -7.32 6.68 28.33
C LEU A 329 -6.38 6.84 29.53
N VAL A 330 -5.30 6.09 29.52
CA VAL A 330 -4.22 6.19 30.49
C VAL A 330 -2.86 6.32 29.77
N PRO A 331 -1.91 7.13 30.27
CA PRO A 331 -0.57 7.18 29.70
C PRO A 331 0.09 5.79 29.69
N GLN A 332 0.88 5.49 28.67
CA GLN A 332 1.58 4.22 28.57
C GLN A 332 2.45 3.93 29.80
N GLN A 333 3.07 4.95 30.38
CA GLN A 333 3.93 4.86 31.55
C GLN A 333 3.19 4.43 32.84
N ALA A 334 1.87 4.63 32.90
CA ALA A 334 1.05 4.24 34.06
C ALA A 334 0.75 2.74 34.11
N VAL A 335 0.99 2.02 33.02
CA VAL A 335 0.68 0.58 32.91
C VAL A 335 1.94 -0.23 33.11
N VAL A 336 1.87 -1.21 34.03
CA VAL A 336 2.96 -2.17 34.26
C VAL A 336 2.46 -3.56 33.90
N GLU A 337 3.25 -4.26 33.12
CA GLU A 337 3.00 -5.68 32.81
C GLU A 337 3.77 -6.57 33.79
N LEU A 338 3.05 -7.41 34.49
CA LEU A 338 3.64 -8.41 35.39
C LEU A 338 3.07 -9.79 35.06
N GLN A 339 3.92 -10.71 34.64
CA GLN A 339 3.53 -12.10 34.32
C GLN A 339 2.37 -12.21 33.30
N GLY A 340 2.35 -11.34 32.29
CA GLY A 340 1.29 -11.32 31.25
C GLY A 340 -0.03 -10.65 31.69
N VAL A 341 -0.05 -10.04 32.91
CA VAL A 341 -1.20 -9.29 33.42
C VAL A 341 -0.85 -7.80 33.50
N TYR A 342 -1.71 -6.96 32.93
CA TYR A 342 -1.54 -5.51 32.97
C TYR A 342 -2.14 -4.96 34.28
N GLN A 343 -1.37 -4.13 34.96
CA GLN A 343 -1.73 -3.55 36.24
C GLN A 343 -1.49 -2.03 36.25
N VAL A 344 -2.32 -1.33 37.00
CA VAL A 344 -2.24 0.12 37.20
C VAL A 344 -2.40 0.42 38.70
N GLY A 345 -1.58 1.34 39.23
CA GLY A 345 -1.77 1.83 40.58
C GLY A 345 -2.80 2.95 40.61
N VAL A 346 -3.88 2.78 41.33
CA VAL A 346 -4.92 3.80 41.55
C VAL A 346 -4.75 4.41 42.93
N VAL A 347 -4.69 5.74 43.00
CA VAL A 347 -4.59 6.48 44.27
C VAL A 347 -5.98 6.92 44.69
N SER A 348 -6.44 6.47 45.87
CA SER A 348 -7.71 6.89 46.46
C SER A 348 -7.61 8.30 47.07
N ALA A 349 -8.77 8.87 47.42
CA ALA A 349 -8.85 10.19 48.10
C ALA A 349 -8.06 10.26 49.41
N ASP A 350 -7.85 9.10 50.08
CA ASP A 350 -7.06 8.95 51.30
C ASP A 350 -5.54 8.82 51.04
N ASN A 351 -5.08 9.08 49.81
CA ASN A 351 -3.68 8.91 49.35
C ASN A 351 -3.15 7.48 49.49
N LYS A 352 -4.03 6.46 49.45
CA LYS A 352 -3.62 5.05 49.45
C LYS A 352 -3.60 4.51 48.02
N VAL A 353 -2.53 3.79 47.66
CA VAL A 353 -2.39 3.13 46.38
C VAL A 353 -3.07 1.77 46.41
N THR A 354 -3.90 1.49 45.42
CA THR A 354 -4.44 0.15 45.17
C THR A 354 -4.00 -0.31 43.78
N ILE A 355 -3.33 -1.45 43.70
CA ILE A 355 -2.92 -2.03 42.43
C ILE A 355 -4.12 -2.79 41.87
N GLN A 356 -4.61 -2.37 40.70
CA GLN A 356 -5.75 -2.97 40.01
C GLN A 356 -5.31 -3.59 38.69
N THR A 357 -5.85 -4.78 38.41
CA THR A 357 -5.70 -5.42 37.11
C THR A 357 -6.62 -4.74 36.12
N VAL A 358 -6.08 -4.38 34.95
CA VAL A 358 -6.81 -3.71 33.87
C VAL A 358 -6.76 -4.54 32.60
N LYS A 359 -7.85 -4.50 31.85
CA LYS A 359 -7.88 -5.04 30.50
C LYS A 359 -7.65 -3.91 29.52
N LEU A 360 -6.56 -4.03 28.77
CA LEU A 360 -6.17 -3.03 27.77
C LEU A 360 -6.75 -3.37 26.39
N GLY A 361 -7.12 -2.34 25.67
CA GLY A 361 -7.43 -2.37 24.24
C GLY A 361 -6.21 -1.96 23.42
N PRO A 362 -6.41 -1.43 22.19
CA PRO A 362 -5.32 -0.99 21.35
C PRO A 362 -4.58 0.21 21.97
N GLN A 363 -3.27 0.23 21.73
CA GLN A 363 -2.42 1.37 22.07
C GLN A 363 -2.59 2.48 21.02
N LEU A 364 -2.68 3.71 21.48
CA LEU A 364 -2.90 4.90 20.65
C LEU A 364 -1.78 5.91 20.96
N ALA A 365 -0.77 5.95 20.12
CA ALA A 365 0.44 6.74 20.35
C ALA A 365 1.00 6.52 21.78
N ASP A 366 0.92 7.53 22.64
CA ASP A 366 1.49 7.51 24.00
C ASP A 366 0.51 7.08 25.10
N VAL A 367 -0.72 6.68 24.73
CA VAL A 367 -1.79 6.28 25.67
C VAL A 367 -2.33 4.88 25.37
N TRP A 368 -2.77 4.19 26.40
CA TRP A 368 -3.52 2.96 26.29
C TRP A 368 -5.02 3.23 26.43
N LEU A 369 -5.81 2.56 25.61
CA LEU A 369 -7.24 2.45 25.82
C LEU A 369 -7.51 1.38 26.87
N VAL A 370 -8.27 1.70 27.92
CA VAL A 370 -8.67 0.74 28.97
C VAL A 370 -10.08 0.28 28.70
N GLU A 371 -10.25 -1.05 28.51
CA GLU A 371 -11.56 -1.68 28.30
C GLU A 371 -12.32 -1.93 29.62
N SER A 372 -11.59 -2.28 30.68
CA SER A 372 -12.17 -2.51 32.00
C SER A 372 -11.12 -2.42 33.09
N GLY A 373 -11.56 -2.17 34.34
CA GLY A 373 -10.70 -2.11 35.52
C GLY A 373 -10.47 -0.71 36.07
N LEU A 374 -10.91 0.37 35.39
CA LEU A 374 -10.82 1.75 35.89
C LEU A 374 -12.16 2.48 35.73
N LYS A 375 -12.30 3.59 36.46
CA LYS A 375 -13.44 4.51 36.37
C LYS A 375 -12.98 5.89 35.92
N VAL A 376 -13.91 6.67 35.39
CA VAL A 376 -13.65 8.07 35.02
C VAL A 376 -13.25 8.85 36.25
N GLY A 377 -12.14 9.57 36.16
CA GLY A 377 -11.67 10.41 37.27
C GLY A 377 -10.76 9.69 38.27
N ASP A 378 -10.53 8.38 38.15
CA ASP A 378 -9.53 7.66 38.96
C ASP A 378 -8.15 8.31 38.74
N SER A 379 -7.41 8.54 39.85
CA SER A 379 -6.05 9.04 39.78
C SER A 379 -5.07 7.88 39.63
N VAL A 380 -4.43 7.74 38.44
CA VAL A 380 -3.49 6.67 38.16
C VAL A 380 -2.05 7.11 38.35
N VAL A 381 -1.20 6.23 38.93
CA VAL A 381 0.23 6.47 39.12
C VAL A 381 0.95 6.30 37.77
N VAL A 382 1.62 7.35 37.35
CA VAL A 382 2.43 7.37 36.10
C VAL A 382 3.88 7.02 36.38
N ASP A 383 4.43 7.53 37.53
CA ASP A 383 5.79 7.24 37.93
C ASP A 383 5.84 6.92 39.43
N GLY A 384 6.76 6.03 39.79
CA GLY A 384 6.98 5.60 41.19
C GLY A 384 6.23 4.32 41.57
N LEU A 385 5.47 3.66 40.68
CA LEU A 385 4.72 2.44 40.99
C LEU A 385 5.61 1.30 41.51
N GLN A 386 6.87 1.22 41.09
CA GLN A 386 7.81 0.20 41.53
C GLN A 386 8.23 0.34 43.01
N ARG A 387 8.05 1.53 43.62
CA ARG A 387 8.40 1.84 44.99
C ARG A 387 7.28 1.67 45.99
N VAL A 388 6.06 1.39 45.50
CA VAL A 388 4.84 1.31 46.32
C VAL A 388 4.21 -0.06 46.28
N LYS A 389 3.56 -0.43 47.38
CA LYS A 389 2.77 -1.67 47.48
C LYS A 389 1.32 -1.31 47.69
N SER A 390 0.43 -2.23 47.34
CA SER A 390 -1.01 -2.06 47.58
C SER A 390 -1.31 -1.80 49.09
N GLY A 391 -2.09 -0.76 49.35
CA GLY A 391 -2.41 -0.30 50.72
C GLY A 391 -1.45 0.75 51.30
N MET A 392 -0.36 1.11 50.62
CA MET A 392 0.63 2.07 51.10
C MET A 392 0.12 3.49 50.87
N THR A 393 0.40 4.37 51.87
CA THR A 393 0.12 5.81 51.74
C THR A 393 1.23 6.50 50.97
N VAL A 394 0.89 7.34 49.98
CA VAL A 394 1.82 8.04 49.08
C VAL A 394 1.60 9.53 49.10
N ALA A 395 2.59 10.30 48.62
CA ALA A 395 2.47 11.73 48.39
C ALA A 395 2.27 11.97 46.89
N PRO A 396 1.01 12.18 46.43
CA PRO A 396 0.74 12.36 45.00
C PRO A 396 1.15 13.74 44.50
N THR A 397 1.90 13.78 43.40
CA THR A 397 2.24 14.99 42.66
C THR A 397 1.60 14.92 41.27
N PRO A 398 1.00 16.00 40.77
CA PRO A 398 0.36 15.97 39.45
C PRO A 398 1.40 15.77 38.34
N PHE A 399 1.08 14.89 37.37
CA PHE A 399 1.89 14.69 36.17
C PHE A 399 1.76 15.93 35.27
N LYS A 400 2.89 16.57 34.99
CA LYS A 400 2.98 17.65 34.01
C LYS A 400 3.39 17.01 32.67
N ASP A 401 2.46 16.94 31.76
CA ASP A 401 2.72 16.48 30.38
C ASP A 401 3.60 17.54 29.68
N THR A 402 4.90 17.30 29.61
CA THR A 402 5.86 18.21 28.98
C THR A 402 5.74 18.25 27.46
N GLN A 403 4.96 17.33 26.85
CA GLN A 403 4.79 17.24 25.40
C GLN A 403 3.57 18.03 24.86
N ALA A 404 2.65 18.47 25.72
CA ALA A 404 1.47 19.22 25.29
C ALA A 404 1.78 20.65 24.77
N ASN A 405 3.03 21.11 24.81
CA ASN A 405 3.44 22.46 24.43
C ASN A 405 4.56 22.52 23.38
N ALA A 406 4.68 21.53 22.48
CA ALA A 406 5.45 21.74 21.27
C ALA A 406 4.59 22.59 20.30
N PRO A 407 4.99 23.86 20.00
CA PRO A 407 4.27 24.64 19.00
C PRO A 407 4.43 23.91 17.67
N THR A 408 3.30 23.59 17.01
CA THR A 408 3.22 23.28 15.59
C THR A 408 3.82 24.45 14.84
N GLY A 409 5.14 24.46 14.69
CA GLY A 409 5.86 25.41 13.87
C GLY A 409 5.51 25.15 12.41
N GLY A 410 4.61 25.99 11.90
CA GLY A 410 4.40 26.14 10.47
C GLY A 410 5.67 26.74 9.83
N LYS A 411 6.08 26.11 8.75
CA LYS A 411 6.63 26.79 7.57
C LYS A 411 6.42 25.88 6.36
#